data_59ab449e9f7c901cd74ceb2014ea4f08
#
_entry.id   59ab449e9f7c901cd74ceb2014ea4f08
#
_cell.length_a   1.000
_cell.length_b   1.000
_cell.length_c   1.000
_cell.angle_alpha   90.00
_cell.angle_beta   90.00
_cell.angle_gamma   90.00
#
_symmetry.space_group_name_H-M   'P 1'
#
loop_
_entity.id
_entity.type
_entity.pdbx_description
1 polymer ?
#
loop_
_entity_poly.entity_id
_entity_poly.type
_entity_poly.pdbx_seq_one_letter_code
_entity_poly.pdbx_strand_id
1 'polypeptide(L)'
;IEECWNAVELEDIYLPYKPKRRTRATAARERGLEPLADIVMAQRAHDLLHQAQRFVTAEVPTPEEAIAGACDIVAERISEDEQARNTVRRTMGREGAVHSKLVKGKEAEGAKYSDYFDAASPLRSISSHRFLAMRRGEDEGILRISIDADTERITEALCRRFIRPGSATRTYMEAAVADSLKRLIRPSIETELLAAAKEKADDEAIRVFADNLRQLLLSAPLGQKRIIAVDPGFRTGCKVVVLDSQGNLVHNTTIYPHPPQGRYAEAAEMLRALAGKYRAEAFAIGDGTAGRETEQLVRGLGLDGAVEIFMVSEDGASVYSASAAAREEFPDYDVTVRGAVSIGRRLIDPLSELVKIDPKSIGVGQYQHDMPQKRLDETLGGVVEDCVNAVGVDLNTASPSLLRRVAGLNATTAKNIVAYREENGAFTSRAQLKKVPKLGPKAFEQSAGFLRVPESAKVLDHTGVHPESYKAAEELLTRCGLKLMDVGTQKLQELPARVKLYGEQKLAEDCAIGVPTMLDIVKELVKPGRDPRDELPAPILRTDVLELKDLKPGMELSGTVRNVIDFG
;
A
#
# COMPACT_ATOMS: atom_id res chain seq x y z
N ILE A 1 -16.88 -16.69 26.94
CA ILE A 1 -17.02 -15.61 25.93
C ILE A 1 -16.28 -14.35 26.41
N GLU A 2 -16.50 -13.90 27.67
CA GLU A 2 -15.89 -12.67 28.18
C GLU A 2 -14.34 -12.70 28.28
N GLU A 3 -13.74 -13.88 28.33
CA GLU A 3 -12.29 -14.08 28.39
C GLU A 3 -11.65 -14.44 27.05
N CYS A 4 -12.45 -14.55 25.96
CA CYS A 4 -11.97 -14.95 24.65
C CYS A 4 -11.70 -13.71 23.78
N TRP A 5 -10.43 -13.47 23.45
CA TRP A 5 -9.96 -12.35 22.62
C TRP A 5 -9.64 -12.76 21.17
N ASN A 6 -9.75 -14.06 20.86
CA ASN A 6 -9.54 -14.58 19.52
C ASN A 6 -10.88 -14.72 18.80
N ALA A 7 -11.06 -14.00 17.70
CA ALA A 7 -12.31 -13.99 16.94
C ALA A 7 -12.70 -15.38 16.39
N VAL A 8 -11.72 -16.22 16.03
CA VAL A 8 -11.96 -17.57 15.51
C VAL A 8 -12.45 -18.51 16.62
N GLU A 9 -11.81 -18.45 17.79
CA GLU A 9 -12.23 -19.21 18.96
C GLU A 9 -13.62 -18.77 19.45
N LEU A 10 -13.86 -17.46 19.45
CA LEU A 10 -15.17 -16.92 19.83
C LEU A 10 -16.28 -17.41 18.90
N GLU A 11 -16.03 -17.45 17.59
CA GLU A 11 -16.99 -17.97 16.62
C GLU A 11 -17.25 -19.47 16.81
N ASP A 12 -16.22 -20.27 17.11
CA ASP A 12 -16.37 -21.69 17.42
C ASP A 12 -17.17 -21.93 18.69
N ILE A 13 -16.93 -21.16 19.78
CA ILE A 13 -17.72 -21.23 21.01
C ILE A 13 -19.18 -20.82 20.79
N TYR A 14 -19.42 -19.85 19.92
CA TYR A 14 -20.76 -19.35 19.59
C TYR A 14 -21.53 -20.26 18.62
N LEU A 15 -20.83 -21.06 17.82
CA LEU A 15 -21.42 -21.85 16.73
C LEU A 15 -22.61 -22.74 17.14
N PRO A 16 -22.61 -23.44 18.30
CA PRO A 16 -23.76 -24.24 18.76
C PRO A 16 -25.03 -23.40 19.04
N TYR A 17 -24.87 -22.12 19.37
CA TYR A 17 -25.95 -21.20 19.75
C TYR A 17 -26.43 -20.33 18.58
N LYS A 18 -25.72 -20.36 17.46
CA LYS A 18 -26.03 -19.55 16.28
C LYS A 18 -27.34 -19.99 15.63
N PRO A 19 -28.26 -19.06 15.31
CA PRO A 19 -29.48 -19.40 14.57
C PRO A 19 -29.14 -20.07 13.24
N LYS A 20 -29.65 -21.26 13.03
CA LYS A 20 -29.38 -22.08 11.84
C LYS A 20 -30.52 -22.02 10.83
N ARG A 21 -30.16 -22.07 9.54
CA ARG A 21 -31.13 -22.41 8.50
C ARG A 21 -31.52 -23.87 8.65
N ARG A 22 -32.65 -24.27 8.04
CA ARG A 22 -33.12 -25.67 8.04
C ARG A 22 -32.05 -26.61 7.48
N THR A 23 -31.45 -27.41 8.37
CA THR A 23 -30.40 -28.39 8.05
C THR A 23 -31.00 -29.80 8.03
N ARG A 24 -30.23 -30.81 7.57
CA ARG A 24 -30.62 -32.21 7.69
C ARG A 24 -30.83 -32.59 9.14
N ALA A 25 -29.97 -32.12 10.04
CA ALA A 25 -30.11 -32.38 11.48
C ALA A 25 -31.35 -31.70 12.07
N THR A 26 -31.71 -30.49 11.64
CA THR A 26 -32.94 -29.81 12.06
C THR A 26 -34.15 -30.63 11.63
N ALA A 27 -34.20 -31.08 10.37
CA ALA A 27 -35.29 -31.92 9.86
C ALA A 27 -35.37 -33.27 10.62
N ALA A 28 -34.25 -33.86 10.99
CA ALA A 28 -34.20 -35.07 11.81
C ALA A 28 -34.71 -34.83 13.24
N ARG A 29 -34.40 -33.69 13.86
CA ARG A 29 -34.94 -33.29 15.17
C ARG A 29 -36.46 -33.07 15.11
N GLU A 30 -36.97 -32.42 14.08
CA GLU A 30 -38.41 -32.23 13.85
C GLU A 30 -39.16 -33.56 13.77
N ARG A 31 -38.50 -34.62 13.25
CA ARG A 31 -39.02 -35.99 13.19
C ARG A 31 -38.83 -36.78 14.50
N GLY A 32 -38.36 -36.17 15.57
CA GLY A 32 -38.20 -36.79 16.88
C GLY A 32 -37.00 -37.74 17.01
N LEU A 33 -35.99 -37.63 16.16
CA LEU A 33 -34.82 -38.52 16.12
C LEU A 33 -33.68 -38.14 17.08
N GLU A 34 -33.81 -37.06 17.83
CA GLU A 34 -32.77 -36.59 18.76
C GLU A 34 -32.41 -37.59 19.86
N PRO A 35 -33.39 -38.29 20.51
CA PRO A 35 -33.05 -39.32 21.49
C PRO A 35 -32.33 -40.53 20.87
N LEU A 36 -32.57 -40.86 19.60
CA LEU A 36 -31.81 -41.89 18.91
C LEU A 36 -30.36 -41.43 18.63
N ALA A 37 -30.15 -40.15 18.32
CA ALA A 37 -28.80 -39.58 18.18
C ALA A 37 -28.02 -39.66 19.51
N ASP A 38 -28.70 -39.44 20.65
CA ASP A 38 -28.12 -39.62 21.97
C ASP A 38 -27.69 -41.06 22.25
N ILE A 39 -28.50 -42.05 21.82
CA ILE A 39 -28.15 -43.47 21.92
C ILE A 39 -26.93 -43.80 21.06
N VAL A 40 -26.86 -43.27 19.81
CA VAL A 40 -25.69 -43.44 18.94
C VAL A 40 -24.43 -42.86 19.58
N MET A 41 -24.49 -41.62 20.10
CA MET A 41 -23.37 -40.97 20.75
C MET A 41 -22.95 -41.61 22.08
N ALA A 42 -23.87 -42.18 22.83
CA ALA A 42 -23.57 -42.92 24.05
C ALA A 42 -22.74 -44.19 23.79
N GLN A 43 -22.86 -44.78 22.59
CA GLN A 43 -22.10 -45.94 22.11
C GLN A 43 -22.22 -47.18 23.01
N ARG A 44 -23.36 -47.38 23.68
CA ARG A 44 -23.60 -48.46 24.61
C ARG A 44 -24.61 -49.49 24.06
N ALA A 45 -25.27 -49.18 22.95
CA ALA A 45 -26.30 -50.05 22.35
C ALA A 45 -25.63 -51.23 21.61
N HIS A 46 -26.00 -52.46 21.96
CA HIS A 46 -25.54 -53.66 21.28
C HIS A 46 -26.32 -53.93 19.98
N ASP A 47 -27.59 -53.53 19.89
CA ASP A 47 -28.44 -53.64 18.73
C ASP A 47 -29.15 -52.30 18.46
N LEU A 48 -28.52 -51.48 17.59
CA LEU A 48 -29.02 -50.16 17.25
C LEU A 48 -30.26 -50.23 16.35
N LEU A 49 -30.37 -51.23 15.48
CA LEU A 49 -31.53 -51.44 14.64
C LEU A 49 -32.79 -51.70 15.47
N HIS A 50 -32.69 -52.57 16.49
CA HIS A 50 -33.81 -52.83 17.40
C HIS A 50 -34.20 -51.55 18.18
N GLN A 51 -33.25 -50.73 18.61
CA GLN A 51 -33.54 -49.46 19.25
C GLN A 51 -34.21 -48.48 18.30
N ALA A 52 -33.80 -48.44 17.03
CA ALA A 52 -34.32 -47.55 15.99
C ALA A 52 -35.79 -47.87 15.60
N GLN A 53 -36.24 -49.12 15.77
CA GLN A 53 -37.64 -49.52 15.51
C GLN A 53 -38.66 -48.67 16.29
N ARG A 54 -38.27 -48.16 17.47
CA ARG A 54 -39.14 -47.31 18.31
C ARG A 54 -39.35 -45.91 17.73
N PHE A 55 -38.55 -45.51 16.75
CA PHE A 55 -38.59 -44.20 16.11
C PHE A 55 -39.14 -44.25 14.70
N VAL A 56 -39.66 -45.44 14.27
CA VAL A 56 -40.37 -45.60 13.00
C VAL A 56 -41.71 -44.90 13.06
N THR A 57 -41.96 -44.02 12.12
CA THR A 57 -43.20 -43.24 11.98
C THR A 57 -43.64 -43.18 10.52
N ALA A 58 -44.74 -42.54 10.22
CA ALA A 58 -45.15 -42.29 8.83
C ALA A 58 -44.14 -41.44 8.03
N GLU A 59 -43.39 -40.56 8.72
CA GLU A 59 -42.38 -39.72 8.12
C GLU A 59 -40.96 -40.36 8.09
N VAL A 60 -40.80 -41.46 8.85
CA VAL A 60 -39.53 -42.21 8.95
C VAL A 60 -39.90 -43.69 8.89
N PRO A 61 -40.15 -44.25 7.69
CA PRO A 61 -40.79 -45.54 7.52
C PRO A 61 -39.92 -46.75 7.87
N THR A 62 -38.59 -46.58 7.97
CA THR A 62 -37.65 -47.66 8.27
C THR A 62 -36.70 -47.34 9.42
N PRO A 63 -36.22 -48.34 10.17
CA PRO A 63 -35.16 -48.14 11.19
C PRO A 63 -33.88 -47.59 10.62
N GLU A 64 -33.51 -47.94 9.40
CA GLU A 64 -32.32 -47.46 8.70
C GLU A 64 -32.42 -45.97 8.42
N GLU A 65 -33.60 -45.46 8.02
CA GLU A 65 -33.81 -44.02 7.85
C GLU A 65 -33.79 -43.28 9.19
N ALA A 66 -34.30 -43.89 10.26
CA ALA A 66 -34.20 -43.33 11.60
C ALA A 66 -32.72 -43.18 12.03
N ILE A 67 -31.92 -44.20 11.80
CA ILE A 67 -30.47 -44.18 12.10
C ILE A 67 -29.77 -43.13 11.24
N ALA A 68 -30.11 -43.06 9.95
CA ALA A 68 -29.52 -42.06 9.05
C ALA A 68 -29.79 -40.61 9.54
N GLY A 69 -31.04 -40.33 9.93
CA GLY A 69 -31.41 -39.03 10.51
C GLY A 69 -30.72 -38.77 11.85
N ALA A 70 -30.60 -39.80 12.71
CA ALA A 70 -29.83 -39.68 13.96
C ALA A 70 -28.35 -39.39 13.69
N CYS A 71 -27.75 -40.03 12.68
CA CYS A 71 -26.37 -39.75 12.26
C CYS A 71 -26.19 -38.33 11.70
N ASP A 72 -27.18 -37.75 11.02
CA ASP A 72 -27.15 -36.35 10.61
C ASP A 72 -27.08 -35.38 11.81
N ILE A 73 -27.80 -35.69 12.90
CA ILE A 73 -27.72 -34.92 14.16
C ILE A 73 -26.35 -35.10 14.82
N VAL A 74 -25.82 -36.33 14.86
CA VAL A 74 -24.48 -36.62 15.41
C VAL A 74 -23.40 -35.89 14.61
N ALA A 75 -23.48 -35.89 13.28
CA ALA A 75 -22.55 -35.21 12.40
C ALA A 75 -22.54 -33.68 12.66
N GLU A 76 -23.72 -33.09 12.89
CA GLU A 76 -23.82 -31.67 13.24
C GLU A 76 -23.19 -31.38 14.60
N ARG A 77 -23.47 -32.18 15.63
CA ARG A 77 -22.85 -32.05 16.96
C ARG A 77 -21.31 -32.17 16.93
N ILE A 78 -20.79 -33.10 16.13
CA ILE A 78 -19.34 -33.22 15.91
C ILE A 78 -18.79 -31.97 15.25
N SER A 79 -19.50 -31.38 14.28
CA SER A 79 -19.07 -30.18 13.58
C SER A 79 -19.03 -28.91 14.45
N GLU A 80 -19.76 -28.93 15.57
CA GLU A 80 -19.83 -27.85 16.55
C GLU A 80 -18.83 -28.03 17.69
N ASP A 81 -18.17 -29.18 17.78
CA ASP A 81 -17.13 -29.40 18.79
C ASP A 81 -15.88 -28.57 18.46
N GLU A 82 -15.56 -27.63 19.35
CA GLU A 82 -14.41 -26.73 19.22
C GLU A 82 -13.10 -27.47 18.99
N GLN A 83 -12.87 -28.57 19.71
CA GLN A 83 -11.60 -29.31 19.58
C GLN A 83 -11.54 -30.11 18.28
N ALA A 84 -12.67 -30.58 17.75
CA ALA A 84 -12.75 -31.19 16.42
C ALA A 84 -12.38 -30.15 15.35
N ARG A 85 -13.00 -28.97 15.41
CA ARG A 85 -12.68 -27.86 14.49
C ARG A 85 -11.22 -27.45 14.59
N ASN A 86 -10.69 -27.29 15.79
CA ASN A 86 -9.28 -26.94 16.01
C ASN A 86 -8.31 -28.02 15.49
N THR A 87 -8.67 -29.29 15.60
CA THR A 87 -7.88 -30.40 15.03
C THR A 87 -7.80 -30.29 13.52
N VAL A 88 -8.96 -30.11 12.85
CA VAL A 88 -9.02 -29.96 11.40
C VAL A 88 -8.30 -28.70 10.94
N ARG A 89 -8.57 -27.56 11.58
CA ARG A 89 -7.93 -26.25 11.30
C ARG A 89 -6.42 -26.34 11.39
N ARG A 90 -5.92 -26.92 12.46
CA ARG A 90 -4.46 -27.05 12.71
C ARG A 90 -3.81 -27.96 11.69
N THR A 91 -4.44 -29.08 11.33
CA THR A 91 -3.91 -30.01 10.33
C THR A 91 -3.93 -29.39 8.93
N MET A 92 -5.05 -28.82 8.50
CA MET A 92 -5.17 -28.16 7.20
C MET A 92 -4.24 -26.93 7.10
N GLY A 93 -4.15 -26.12 8.14
CA GLY A 93 -3.31 -24.92 8.14
C GLY A 93 -1.81 -25.21 8.13
N ARG A 94 -1.39 -26.35 8.75
CA ARG A 94 0.02 -26.74 8.84
C ARG A 94 0.50 -27.53 7.64
N GLU A 95 -0.30 -28.47 7.15
CA GLU A 95 0.08 -29.50 6.17
C GLU A 95 -0.66 -29.33 4.85
N GLY A 96 -1.69 -28.47 4.79
CA GLY A 96 -2.49 -28.25 3.60
C GLY A 96 -1.74 -27.50 2.50
N ALA A 97 -2.07 -27.81 1.26
CA ALA A 97 -1.62 -27.10 0.08
C ALA A 97 -2.80 -26.41 -0.61
N VAL A 98 -2.61 -25.16 -0.99
CA VAL A 98 -3.53 -24.44 -1.88
C VAL A 98 -3.40 -25.07 -3.26
N HIS A 99 -4.48 -25.62 -3.78
CA HIS A 99 -4.56 -26.23 -5.09
C HIS A 99 -5.46 -25.40 -6.00
N SER A 100 -4.94 -25.04 -7.16
CA SER A 100 -5.66 -24.31 -8.19
C SER A 100 -5.89 -25.23 -9.38
N LYS A 101 -7.11 -25.31 -9.89
CA LYS A 101 -7.50 -26.09 -11.07
C LYS A 101 -8.27 -25.23 -12.06
N LEU A 102 -8.02 -25.45 -13.35
CA LEU A 102 -8.79 -24.86 -14.43
C LEU A 102 -10.25 -25.32 -14.39
N VAL A 103 -11.17 -24.41 -14.56
CA VAL A 103 -12.58 -24.69 -14.81
C VAL A 103 -12.73 -25.25 -16.23
N LYS A 104 -13.40 -26.39 -16.36
CA LYS A 104 -13.56 -27.09 -17.64
C LYS A 104 -14.13 -26.17 -18.73
N GLY A 105 -13.46 -26.11 -19.88
CA GLY A 105 -13.86 -25.30 -21.03
C GLY A 105 -13.43 -23.83 -20.98
N LYS A 106 -12.55 -23.45 -20.05
CA LYS A 106 -12.05 -22.09 -19.89
C LYS A 106 -10.59 -21.91 -20.32
N GLU A 107 -10.01 -22.87 -21.05
CA GLU A 107 -8.59 -22.88 -21.45
C GLU A 107 -8.21 -21.63 -22.26
N ALA A 108 -9.03 -21.27 -23.25
CA ALA A 108 -8.74 -20.13 -24.13
C ALA A 108 -8.91 -18.78 -23.43
N GLU A 109 -9.97 -18.63 -22.61
CA GLU A 109 -10.23 -17.41 -21.85
C GLU A 109 -9.19 -17.21 -20.73
N GLY A 110 -8.70 -18.33 -20.19
CA GLY A 110 -7.78 -18.37 -19.05
C GLY A 110 -6.29 -18.36 -19.40
N ALA A 111 -5.88 -18.13 -20.66
CA ALA A 111 -4.49 -18.24 -21.09
C ALA A 111 -3.49 -17.49 -20.21
N LYS A 112 -3.88 -16.33 -19.66
CA LYS A 112 -3.07 -15.53 -18.71
C LYS A 112 -2.85 -16.19 -17.35
N TYR A 113 -3.59 -17.26 -17.04
CA TYR A 113 -3.49 -18.05 -15.81
C TYR A 113 -2.95 -19.46 -16.06
N SER A 114 -2.30 -19.71 -17.21
CA SER A 114 -1.78 -21.04 -17.59
C SER A 114 -0.94 -21.70 -16.52
N ASP A 115 -0.13 -20.92 -15.81
CA ASP A 115 0.76 -21.40 -14.74
C ASP A 115 0.01 -21.88 -13.49
N TYR A 116 -1.30 -21.61 -13.43
CA TYR A 116 -2.18 -21.97 -12.32
C TYR A 116 -3.26 -22.98 -12.70
N PHE A 117 -3.22 -23.56 -13.91
CA PHE A 117 -4.24 -24.49 -14.37
C PHE A 117 -4.25 -25.82 -13.58
N ASP A 118 -3.11 -26.23 -13.05
CA ASP A 118 -2.97 -27.36 -12.11
C ASP A 118 -1.75 -27.08 -11.22
N ALA A 119 -1.88 -26.13 -10.31
CA ALA A 119 -0.80 -25.70 -9.44
C ALA A 119 -1.13 -26.00 -7.98
N ALA A 120 -0.13 -26.45 -7.23
CA ALA A 120 -0.21 -26.67 -5.80
C ALA A 120 0.93 -25.94 -5.09
N SER A 121 0.61 -25.30 -3.96
CA SER A 121 1.60 -24.62 -3.11
C SER A 121 1.23 -24.79 -1.65
N PRO A 122 2.19 -25.07 -0.75
CA PRO A 122 1.88 -25.21 0.67
C PRO A 122 1.23 -23.92 1.21
N LEU A 123 0.09 -24.02 1.88
CA LEU A 123 -0.67 -22.86 2.40
C LEU A 123 0.20 -21.97 3.30
N ARG A 124 1.09 -22.57 4.07
CA ARG A 124 1.95 -21.87 5.02
C ARG A 124 2.96 -20.92 4.36
N SER A 125 3.44 -21.27 3.17
CA SER A 125 4.56 -20.61 2.49
C SER A 125 4.24 -20.08 1.10
N ILE A 126 2.99 -20.14 0.67
CA ILE A 126 2.57 -19.55 -0.61
C ILE A 126 2.87 -18.06 -0.61
N SER A 127 3.52 -17.57 -1.68
CA SER A 127 3.78 -16.14 -1.84
C SER A 127 2.50 -15.37 -2.13
N SER A 128 2.42 -14.15 -1.62
CA SER A 128 1.21 -13.32 -1.70
C SER A 128 0.80 -13.02 -3.13
N HIS A 129 1.75 -12.70 -4.02
CA HIS A 129 1.45 -12.43 -5.44
C HIS A 129 0.87 -13.66 -6.13
N ARG A 130 1.38 -14.86 -5.86
CA ARG A 130 0.89 -16.12 -6.43
C ARG A 130 -0.51 -16.44 -5.93
N PHE A 131 -0.75 -16.26 -4.63
CA PHE A 131 -2.07 -16.45 -4.04
C PHE A 131 -3.10 -15.46 -4.62
N LEU A 132 -2.74 -14.19 -4.75
CA LEU A 132 -3.61 -13.16 -5.32
C LEU A 132 -3.92 -13.41 -6.81
N ALA A 133 -2.94 -13.90 -7.58
CA ALA A 133 -3.16 -14.32 -8.97
C ALA A 133 -4.19 -15.44 -9.07
N MET A 134 -4.06 -16.49 -8.22
CA MET A 134 -5.02 -17.59 -8.17
C MET A 134 -6.41 -17.08 -7.78
N ARG A 135 -6.53 -16.22 -6.76
CA ARG A 135 -7.81 -15.64 -6.32
C ARG A 135 -8.47 -14.82 -7.41
N ARG A 136 -7.72 -13.98 -8.12
CA ARG A 136 -8.24 -13.25 -9.29
C ARG A 136 -8.77 -14.20 -10.36
N GLY A 137 -8.04 -15.28 -10.67
CA GLY A 137 -8.49 -16.29 -11.61
C GLY A 137 -9.78 -17.00 -11.16
N GLU A 138 -9.97 -17.19 -9.85
CA GLU A 138 -11.20 -17.73 -9.29
C GLU A 138 -12.36 -16.73 -9.38
N ASP A 139 -12.14 -15.47 -9.04
CA ASP A 139 -13.15 -14.40 -9.12
C ASP A 139 -13.61 -14.16 -10.57
N GLU A 140 -12.71 -14.35 -11.55
CA GLU A 140 -13.03 -14.33 -12.99
C GLU A 140 -13.70 -15.63 -13.48
N GLY A 141 -13.86 -16.63 -12.62
CA GLY A 141 -14.48 -17.92 -12.97
C GLY A 141 -13.63 -18.82 -13.87
N ILE A 142 -12.33 -18.58 -13.93
CA ILE A 142 -11.35 -19.36 -14.72
C ILE A 142 -10.75 -20.50 -13.89
N LEU A 143 -10.43 -20.22 -12.63
CA LEU A 143 -9.82 -21.17 -11.72
C LEU A 143 -10.80 -21.58 -10.62
N ARG A 144 -10.54 -22.73 -10.02
CA ARG A 144 -11.16 -23.20 -8.79
C ARG A 144 -10.07 -23.48 -7.77
N ILE A 145 -10.17 -22.85 -6.60
CA ILE A 145 -9.21 -22.98 -5.53
C ILE A 145 -9.77 -23.88 -4.44
N SER A 146 -8.90 -24.73 -3.89
CA SER A 146 -9.22 -25.60 -2.75
C SER A 146 -7.96 -25.80 -1.90
N ILE A 147 -8.16 -26.21 -0.65
CA ILE A 147 -7.06 -26.66 0.20
C ILE A 147 -7.05 -28.19 0.18
N ASP A 148 -5.99 -28.76 -0.35
CA ASP A 148 -5.76 -30.20 -0.28
C ASP A 148 -4.98 -30.54 0.99
N ALA A 149 -5.51 -31.52 1.74
CA ALA A 149 -4.93 -31.99 2.99
C ALA A 149 -5.25 -33.47 3.18
N ASP A 150 -4.42 -34.17 3.94
CA ASP A 150 -4.57 -35.59 4.25
C ASP A 150 -5.88 -35.86 5.02
N THR A 151 -6.93 -36.18 4.25
CA THR A 151 -8.27 -36.42 4.76
C THR A 151 -8.33 -37.69 5.63
N GLU A 152 -7.51 -38.71 5.33
CA GLU A 152 -7.50 -39.99 6.08
C GLU A 152 -6.96 -39.72 7.49
N ARG A 153 -5.84 -39.04 7.59
CA ARG A 153 -5.23 -38.66 8.87
C ARG A 153 -6.16 -37.78 9.72
N ILE A 154 -6.85 -36.82 9.10
CA ILE A 154 -7.84 -35.99 9.80
C ILE A 154 -8.99 -36.85 10.31
N THR A 155 -9.54 -37.75 9.47
CA THR A 155 -10.63 -38.66 9.84
C THR A 155 -10.22 -39.57 11.00
N GLU A 156 -9.03 -40.16 10.95
CA GLU A 156 -8.50 -40.97 12.05
C GLU A 156 -8.39 -40.19 13.36
N ALA A 157 -7.92 -38.94 13.31
CA ALA A 157 -7.81 -38.10 14.49
C ALA A 157 -9.18 -37.82 15.13
N LEU A 158 -10.19 -37.52 14.29
CA LEU A 158 -11.55 -37.34 14.74
C LEU A 158 -12.18 -38.66 15.27
N CYS A 159 -11.95 -39.77 14.58
CA CYS A 159 -12.40 -41.09 15.06
C CYS A 159 -11.82 -41.44 16.43
N ARG A 160 -10.52 -41.19 16.66
CA ARG A 160 -9.89 -41.40 17.95
C ARG A 160 -10.51 -40.58 19.07
N ARG A 161 -11.04 -39.40 18.75
CA ARG A 161 -11.71 -38.53 19.72
C ARG A 161 -13.14 -38.97 20.05
N PHE A 162 -13.92 -39.30 19.02
CA PHE A 162 -15.36 -39.53 19.16
C PHE A 162 -15.77 -40.98 19.30
N ILE A 163 -14.92 -41.95 18.95
CA ILE A 163 -15.27 -43.37 18.90
C ILE A 163 -14.61 -44.15 20.02
N ARG A 164 -15.42 -44.84 20.83
CA ARG A 164 -14.92 -45.70 21.89
C ARG A 164 -14.42 -47.02 21.34
N PRO A 165 -13.28 -47.54 21.79
CA PRO A 165 -12.82 -48.88 21.40
C PRO A 165 -13.87 -49.93 21.72
N GLY A 166 -14.13 -50.84 20.78
CA GLY A 166 -15.08 -51.94 20.97
C GLY A 166 -16.57 -51.59 20.94
N SER A 167 -16.92 -50.35 20.55
CA SER A 167 -18.30 -49.92 20.43
C SER A 167 -19.06 -50.69 19.35
N ALA A 168 -20.25 -51.21 19.66
CA ALA A 168 -21.14 -51.85 18.70
C ALA A 168 -21.75 -50.86 17.67
N THR A 169 -21.78 -49.57 17.98
CA THR A 169 -22.23 -48.49 17.08
C THR A 169 -21.10 -47.85 16.28
N ARG A 170 -19.89 -48.45 16.30
CA ARG A 170 -18.69 -47.92 15.66
C ARG A 170 -18.89 -47.52 14.21
N THR A 171 -19.48 -48.39 13.39
CA THR A 171 -19.68 -48.11 11.97
C THR A 171 -20.57 -46.88 11.72
N TYR A 172 -21.57 -46.66 12.53
CA TYR A 172 -22.46 -45.49 12.43
C TYR A 172 -21.75 -44.22 12.86
N MET A 173 -20.92 -44.30 13.92
CA MET A 173 -20.08 -43.18 14.37
C MET A 173 -19.02 -42.83 13.34
N GLU A 174 -18.37 -43.82 12.70
CA GLU A 174 -17.41 -43.60 11.62
C GLU A 174 -18.07 -42.88 10.43
N ALA A 175 -19.27 -43.30 10.05
CA ALA A 175 -20.03 -42.64 8.99
C ALA A 175 -20.42 -41.20 9.37
N ALA A 176 -20.86 -40.96 10.62
CA ALA A 176 -21.20 -39.64 11.10
C ALA A 176 -19.95 -38.69 11.17
N VAL A 177 -18.81 -39.20 11.61
CA VAL A 177 -17.53 -38.47 11.60
C VAL A 177 -17.11 -38.10 10.16
N ALA A 178 -17.18 -39.06 9.24
CA ALA A 178 -16.82 -38.83 7.84
C ALA A 178 -17.75 -37.79 7.17
N ASP A 179 -19.08 -37.89 7.41
CA ASP A 179 -20.06 -36.93 6.91
C ASP A 179 -19.83 -35.53 7.52
N SER A 180 -19.62 -35.46 8.84
CA SER A 180 -19.31 -34.20 9.54
C SER A 180 -18.07 -33.53 8.96
N LEU A 181 -17.00 -34.27 8.77
CA LEU A 181 -15.77 -33.73 8.17
C LEU A 181 -16.00 -33.25 6.74
N LYS A 182 -16.58 -34.11 5.88
CA LYS A 182 -16.72 -33.83 4.44
C LYS A 182 -17.69 -32.69 4.15
N ARG A 183 -18.81 -32.66 4.85
CA ARG A 183 -19.93 -31.77 4.52
C ARG A 183 -19.97 -30.51 5.36
N LEU A 184 -19.49 -30.54 6.61
CA LEU A 184 -19.65 -29.43 7.56
C LEU A 184 -18.33 -28.79 7.96
N ILE A 185 -17.38 -29.56 8.51
CA ILE A 185 -16.14 -28.97 9.07
C ILE A 185 -15.19 -28.49 7.97
N ARG A 186 -14.84 -29.39 7.03
CA ARG A 186 -13.83 -29.07 6.00
C ARG A 186 -14.20 -27.85 5.15
N PRO A 187 -15.40 -27.71 4.59
CA PRO A 187 -15.75 -26.52 3.80
C PRO A 187 -15.72 -25.23 4.61
N SER A 188 -16.14 -25.30 5.89
CA SER A 188 -16.10 -24.16 6.79
C SER A 188 -14.66 -23.72 7.11
N ILE A 189 -13.80 -24.66 7.49
CA ILE A 189 -12.39 -24.40 7.81
C ILE A 189 -11.59 -23.99 6.55
N GLU A 190 -11.89 -24.59 5.41
CA GLU A 190 -11.27 -24.22 4.13
C GLU A 190 -11.56 -22.74 3.78
N THR A 191 -12.82 -22.32 3.91
CA THR A 191 -13.21 -20.92 3.69
C THR A 191 -12.48 -19.98 4.66
N GLU A 192 -12.40 -20.37 5.93
CA GLU A 192 -11.70 -19.62 6.98
C GLU A 192 -10.19 -19.46 6.66
N LEU A 193 -9.53 -20.56 6.31
CA LEU A 193 -8.09 -20.57 6.02
C LEU A 193 -7.77 -19.80 4.72
N LEU A 194 -8.61 -19.91 3.69
CA LEU A 194 -8.45 -19.13 2.45
C LEU A 194 -8.68 -17.64 2.71
N ALA A 195 -9.65 -17.28 3.56
CA ALA A 195 -9.87 -15.88 3.94
C ALA A 195 -8.68 -15.31 4.72
N ALA A 196 -8.12 -16.05 5.68
CA ALA A 196 -6.93 -15.64 6.42
C ALA A 196 -5.69 -15.52 5.50
N ALA A 197 -5.53 -16.43 4.55
CA ALA A 197 -4.46 -16.35 3.55
C ALA A 197 -4.63 -15.12 2.64
N LYS A 198 -5.88 -14.79 2.25
CA LYS A 198 -6.20 -13.59 1.46
C LYS A 198 -5.87 -12.32 2.23
N GLU A 199 -6.25 -12.23 3.51
CA GLU A 199 -5.95 -11.07 4.35
C GLU A 199 -4.44 -10.85 4.48
N LYS A 200 -3.68 -11.91 4.75
CA LYS A 200 -2.21 -11.86 4.80
C LYS A 200 -1.60 -11.39 3.48
N ALA A 201 -2.11 -11.91 2.35
CA ALA A 201 -1.62 -11.55 1.03
C ALA A 201 -1.94 -10.09 0.67
N ASP A 202 -3.13 -9.60 1.03
CA ASP A 202 -3.52 -8.21 0.87
C ASP A 202 -2.61 -7.27 1.68
N ASP A 203 -2.31 -7.63 2.93
CA ASP A 203 -1.44 -6.85 3.81
C ASP A 203 -0.04 -6.70 3.24
N GLU A 204 0.53 -7.79 2.74
CA GLU A 204 1.85 -7.76 2.12
C GLU A 204 1.85 -6.94 0.84
N ALA A 205 0.83 -7.09 -0.01
CA ALA A 205 0.71 -6.33 -1.24
C ALA A 205 0.51 -4.83 -0.98
N ILE A 206 -0.32 -4.46 0.01
CA ILE A 206 -0.49 -3.06 0.43
C ILE A 206 0.82 -2.49 0.96
N ARG A 207 1.57 -3.27 1.75
CA ARG A 207 2.88 -2.85 2.27
C ARG A 207 3.87 -2.59 1.15
N VAL A 208 3.98 -3.50 0.17
CA VAL A 208 4.86 -3.31 -0.99
C VAL A 208 4.46 -2.07 -1.78
N PHE A 209 3.16 -1.83 -1.96
CA PHE A 209 2.69 -0.62 -2.60
C PHE A 209 3.06 0.64 -1.80
N ALA A 210 2.89 0.62 -0.50
CA ALA A 210 3.26 1.71 0.41
C ALA A 210 4.76 2.02 0.32
N ASP A 211 5.62 1.00 0.31
CA ASP A 211 7.06 1.14 0.20
C ASP A 211 7.48 1.72 -1.16
N ASN A 212 6.89 1.25 -2.25
CA ASN A 212 7.12 1.80 -3.59
C ASN A 212 6.68 3.26 -3.69
N LEU A 213 5.49 3.58 -3.17
CA LEU A 213 4.99 4.96 -3.13
C LEU A 213 5.93 5.88 -2.34
N ARG A 214 6.42 5.43 -1.19
CA ARG A 214 7.38 6.18 -0.38
C ARG A 214 8.66 6.48 -1.15
N GLN A 215 9.19 5.51 -1.88
CA GLN A 215 10.38 5.69 -2.72
C GLN A 215 10.14 6.71 -3.85
N LEU A 216 8.98 6.67 -4.48
CA LEU A 216 8.63 7.65 -5.53
C LEU A 216 8.52 9.07 -4.97
N LEU A 217 7.80 9.23 -3.85
CA LEU A 217 7.58 10.54 -3.21
C LEU A 217 8.87 11.14 -2.66
N LEU A 218 9.78 10.32 -2.14
CA LEU A 218 11.05 10.74 -1.59
C LEU A 218 12.20 10.70 -2.63
N SER A 219 11.90 10.56 -3.92
CA SER A 219 12.94 10.67 -4.96
C SER A 219 13.63 12.04 -4.90
N ALA A 220 14.93 12.04 -5.16
CA ALA A 220 15.74 13.25 -5.09
C ALA A 220 15.24 14.31 -6.09
N PRO A 221 14.93 15.53 -5.65
CA PRO A 221 14.53 16.61 -6.54
C PRO A 221 15.74 17.13 -7.33
N LEU A 222 15.52 17.53 -8.58
CA LEU A 222 16.56 18.23 -9.36
C LEU A 222 16.74 19.68 -8.85
N GLY A 223 15.75 20.19 -8.14
CA GLY A 223 15.73 21.54 -7.61
C GLY A 223 15.33 22.60 -8.63
N GLN A 224 15.61 23.85 -8.31
CA GLN A 224 15.19 25.03 -9.08
C GLN A 224 16.00 25.20 -10.36
N LYS A 225 15.64 24.46 -11.41
CA LYS A 225 16.24 24.56 -12.76
C LYS A 225 15.21 24.92 -13.82
N ARG A 226 15.67 25.54 -14.91
CA ARG A 226 14.84 25.80 -16.11
C ARG A 226 14.76 24.53 -16.91
N ILE A 227 13.55 24.05 -17.16
CA ILE A 227 13.31 22.73 -17.74
C ILE A 227 12.48 22.86 -19.02
N ILE A 228 12.85 22.09 -20.04
CA ILE A 228 11.96 21.77 -21.15
C ILE A 228 11.36 20.40 -20.89
N ALA A 229 10.05 20.35 -20.70
CA ALA A 229 9.36 19.07 -20.53
C ALA A 229 8.64 18.68 -21.80
N VAL A 230 8.69 17.38 -22.11
CA VAL A 230 8.07 16.80 -23.31
C VAL A 230 7.16 15.66 -22.88
N ASP A 231 5.89 15.76 -23.25
CA ASP A 231 4.91 14.69 -23.20
C ASP A 231 4.85 14.03 -24.58
N PRO A 232 5.45 12.83 -24.77
CA PRO A 232 5.61 12.21 -26.06
C PRO A 232 4.30 11.68 -26.65
N GLY A 233 4.19 11.66 -27.97
CA GLY A 233 3.04 11.07 -28.66
C GLY A 233 3.23 10.93 -30.16
N PHE A 234 2.84 9.80 -30.74
CA PHE A 234 2.94 9.56 -32.16
C PHE A 234 1.92 10.37 -33.00
N ARG A 235 0.61 10.14 -32.77
CA ARG A 235 -0.44 10.74 -33.59
C ARG A 235 -0.71 12.20 -33.25
N THR A 236 -0.78 12.52 -31.98
CA THR A 236 -1.13 13.86 -31.49
C THR A 236 0.06 14.81 -31.43
N GLY A 237 1.25 14.32 -31.76
CA GLY A 237 2.52 15.03 -31.60
C GLY A 237 2.99 15.08 -30.13
N CYS A 238 4.26 15.48 -29.96
CA CYS A 238 4.86 15.66 -28.64
C CYS A 238 4.53 17.06 -28.12
N LYS A 239 3.95 17.16 -26.92
CA LYS A 239 3.67 18.45 -26.26
C LYS A 239 4.92 18.90 -25.54
N VAL A 240 5.37 20.10 -25.87
CA VAL A 240 6.58 20.70 -25.33
C VAL A 240 6.20 21.90 -24.49
N VAL A 241 6.66 21.93 -23.27
CA VAL A 241 6.51 23.08 -22.36
C VAL A 241 7.87 23.52 -21.83
N VAL A 242 8.01 24.81 -21.61
CA VAL A 242 9.19 25.39 -20.97
C VAL A 242 8.77 25.89 -19.60
N LEU A 243 9.48 25.45 -18.58
CA LEU A 243 9.27 25.86 -17.20
C LEU A 243 10.45 26.70 -16.73
N ASP A 244 10.15 27.77 -15.98
CA ASP A 244 11.19 28.52 -15.26
C ASP A 244 11.71 27.72 -14.04
N SER A 245 12.66 28.28 -13.33
CA SER A 245 13.26 27.65 -12.14
C SER A 245 12.28 27.42 -10.97
N GLN A 246 11.11 28.04 -11.01
CA GLN A 246 10.05 27.90 -10.02
C GLN A 246 8.94 26.96 -10.49
N GLY A 247 9.08 26.40 -11.70
CA GLY A 247 8.09 25.51 -12.31
C GLY A 247 6.89 26.23 -12.92
N ASN A 248 6.98 27.53 -13.19
CA ASN A 248 5.94 28.28 -13.90
C ASN A 248 6.07 28.02 -15.41
N LEU A 249 4.92 27.86 -16.06
CA LEU A 249 4.84 27.69 -17.51
C LEU A 249 5.15 29.03 -18.22
N VAL A 250 6.25 29.07 -18.97
CA VAL A 250 6.66 30.29 -19.73
C VAL A 250 6.47 30.16 -21.23
N HIS A 251 6.38 28.92 -21.77
CA HIS A 251 6.09 28.68 -23.18
C HIS A 251 5.55 27.27 -23.38
N ASN A 252 4.72 27.09 -24.40
CA ASN A 252 4.27 25.77 -24.86
C ASN A 252 4.19 25.71 -26.37
N THR A 253 4.40 24.52 -26.92
CA THR A 253 4.26 24.22 -28.35
C THR A 253 4.02 22.72 -28.57
N THR A 254 3.70 22.33 -29.79
CA THR A 254 3.62 20.91 -30.18
C THR A 254 4.55 20.66 -31.36
N ILE A 255 5.33 19.58 -31.26
CA ILE A 255 6.23 19.13 -32.34
C ILE A 255 5.80 17.75 -32.84
N TYR A 256 6.15 17.42 -34.06
CA TYR A 256 5.72 16.19 -34.72
C TYR A 256 6.92 15.39 -35.29
N PRO A 257 7.86 14.94 -34.43
CA PRO A 257 9.09 14.29 -34.92
C PRO A 257 8.84 12.86 -35.43
N HIS A 258 7.78 12.20 -34.96
CA HIS A 258 7.52 10.78 -35.18
C HIS A 258 6.49 10.54 -36.27
N PRO A 259 6.45 9.32 -36.86
CA PRO A 259 5.38 8.92 -37.77
C PRO A 259 3.99 9.10 -37.15
N PRO A 260 2.95 9.47 -37.93
CA PRO A 260 2.94 9.57 -39.40
C PRO A 260 3.49 10.87 -39.97
N GLN A 261 3.67 11.95 -39.18
CA GLN A 261 4.09 13.25 -39.67
C GLN A 261 5.60 13.31 -39.99
N GLY A 262 6.45 12.70 -39.15
CA GLY A 262 7.89 12.52 -39.40
C GLY A 262 8.71 13.80 -39.59
N ARG A 263 8.31 14.94 -38.99
CA ARG A 263 8.99 16.24 -39.12
C ARG A 263 10.20 16.35 -38.15
N TYR A 264 11.11 15.40 -38.28
CA TYR A 264 12.22 15.26 -37.34
C TYR A 264 13.14 16.50 -37.33
N ALA A 265 13.53 17.00 -38.51
CA ALA A 265 14.45 18.15 -38.60
C ALA A 265 13.83 19.43 -38.04
N GLU A 266 12.56 19.70 -38.32
CA GLU A 266 11.81 20.85 -37.81
C GLU A 266 11.70 20.79 -36.30
N ALA A 267 11.37 19.60 -35.73
CA ALA A 267 11.28 19.37 -34.30
C ALA A 267 12.63 19.57 -33.61
N ALA A 268 13.73 19.07 -34.20
CA ALA A 268 15.07 19.25 -33.67
C ALA A 268 15.50 20.73 -33.64
N GLU A 269 15.21 21.47 -34.70
CA GLU A 269 15.50 22.91 -34.79
C GLU A 269 14.70 23.70 -33.75
N MET A 270 13.40 23.38 -33.60
CA MET A 270 12.53 24.01 -32.57
C MET A 270 13.05 23.78 -31.18
N LEU A 271 13.42 22.53 -30.84
CA LEU A 271 13.93 22.20 -29.48
C LEU A 271 15.27 22.89 -29.21
N ARG A 272 16.19 22.98 -30.18
CA ARG A 272 17.45 23.76 -30.06
C ARG A 272 17.18 25.23 -29.79
N ALA A 273 16.26 25.81 -30.57
CA ALA A 273 15.89 27.22 -30.44
C ALA A 273 15.29 27.51 -29.06
N LEU A 274 14.41 26.65 -28.56
CA LEU A 274 13.84 26.78 -27.22
C LEU A 274 14.91 26.62 -26.12
N ALA A 275 15.78 25.62 -26.24
CA ALA A 275 16.86 25.39 -25.27
C ALA A 275 17.80 26.61 -25.17
N GLY A 276 18.18 27.19 -26.29
CA GLY A 276 18.99 28.39 -26.32
C GLY A 276 18.29 29.65 -25.83
N LYS A 277 17.04 29.89 -26.30
CA LYS A 277 16.23 31.07 -25.93
C LYS A 277 15.97 31.15 -24.42
N TYR A 278 15.58 30.02 -23.83
CA TYR A 278 15.23 29.98 -22.40
C TYR A 278 16.36 29.51 -21.50
N ARG A 279 17.55 29.24 -22.07
CA ARG A 279 18.73 28.72 -21.36
C ARG A 279 18.34 27.51 -20.51
N ALA A 280 17.73 26.51 -21.16
CA ALA A 280 17.29 25.29 -20.48
C ALA A 280 18.51 24.56 -19.87
N GLU A 281 18.34 24.07 -18.66
CA GLU A 281 19.36 23.33 -17.90
C GLU A 281 19.08 21.83 -17.91
N ALA A 282 17.81 21.43 -18.17
CA ALA A 282 17.44 20.04 -18.28
C ALA A 282 16.24 19.82 -19.23
N PHE A 283 16.15 18.59 -19.74
CA PHE A 283 14.96 18.05 -20.39
C PHE A 283 14.30 16.98 -19.51
N ALA A 284 12.98 17.06 -19.36
CA ALA A 284 12.15 16.04 -18.74
C ALA A 284 11.27 15.39 -19.82
N ILE A 285 11.49 14.13 -20.11
CA ILE A 285 10.77 13.40 -21.16
C ILE A 285 9.91 12.32 -20.53
N GLY A 286 8.60 12.31 -20.81
CA GLY A 286 7.70 11.26 -20.35
C GLY A 286 8.12 9.87 -20.86
N ASP A 287 8.02 8.84 -20.00
CA ASP A 287 8.45 7.47 -20.27
C ASP A 287 7.39 6.62 -21.00
N GLY A 288 6.27 7.20 -21.38
CA GLY A 288 5.19 6.52 -22.08
C GLY A 288 5.41 6.31 -23.58
N THR A 289 4.29 6.32 -24.31
CA THR A 289 4.31 6.08 -25.76
C THR A 289 5.18 7.08 -26.52
N ALA A 290 6.14 6.62 -27.32
CA ALA A 290 7.15 7.41 -28.05
C ALA A 290 8.21 8.09 -27.15
N GLY A 291 8.30 7.74 -25.86
CA GLY A 291 9.27 8.32 -24.94
C GLY A 291 10.72 8.07 -25.35
N ARG A 292 11.07 6.84 -25.72
CA ARG A 292 12.43 6.48 -26.14
C ARG A 292 12.86 7.16 -27.45
N GLU A 293 11.97 7.21 -28.43
CA GLU A 293 12.22 7.89 -29.69
C GLU A 293 12.39 9.39 -29.49
N THR A 294 11.65 9.96 -28.55
CA THR A 294 11.80 11.39 -28.17
C THR A 294 13.11 11.62 -27.40
N GLU A 295 13.52 10.70 -26.52
CA GLU A 295 14.82 10.76 -25.86
C GLU A 295 15.97 10.73 -26.88
N GLN A 296 15.91 9.82 -27.86
CA GLN A 296 16.91 9.74 -28.94
C GLN A 296 16.96 11.03 -29.75
N LEU A 297 15.83 11.66 -30.06
CA LEU A 297 15.76 12.96 -30.72
C LEU A 297 16.50 14.02 -29.89
N VAL A 298 16.20 14.13 -28.60
CA VAL A 298 16.79 15.15 -27.71
C VAL A 298 18.29 14.93 -27.54
N ARG A 299 18.75 13.68 -27.38
CA ARG A 299 20.19 13.35 -27.33
C ARG A 299 20.92 13.70 -28.62
N GLY A 300 20.23 13.55 -29.78
CA GLY A 300 20.76 13.91 -31.08
C GLY A 300 20.80 15.41 -31.37
N LEU A 301 20.34 16.29 -30.49
CA LEU A 301 20.34 17.73 -30.70
C LEU A 301 21.73 18.35 -30.69
N GLY A 302 22.75 17.70 -30.10
CA GLY A 302 24.10 18.26 -29.94
C GLY A 302 24.10 19.49 -29.03
N LEU A 303 23.31 19.45 -27.94
CA LEU A 303 23.25 20.48 -26.93
C LEU A 303 24.59 20.53 -26.13
N ASP A 304 24.83 21.67 -25.52
CA ASP A 304 25.99 21.83 -24.63
C ASP A 304 25.97 20.75 -23.53
N GLY A 305 27.07 20.12 -23.21
CA GLY A 305 27.16 19.02 -22.24
C GLY A 305 26.67 19.34 -20.82
N ALA A 306 26.33 20.61 -20.58
CA ALA A 306 25.74 21.09 -19.33
C ALA A 306 24.21 20.83 -19.26
N VAL A 307 23.52 20.46 -20.36
CA VAL A 307 22.09 20.20 -20.37
C VAL A 307 21.83 18.73 -20.09
N GLU A 308 21.17 18.45 -18.97
CA GLU A 308 20.85 17.09 -18.52
C GLU A 308 19.54 16.60 -19.15
N ILE A 309 19.45 15.30 -19.45
CA ILE A 309 18.26 14.69 -20.08
C ILE A 309 17.74 13.57 -19.19
N PHE A 310 16.48 13.67 -18.75
CA PHE A 310 15.85 12.75 -17.83
C PHE A 310 14.60 12.12 -18.44
N MET A 311 14.47 10.81 -18.29
CA MET A 311 13.19 10.11 -18.45
C MET A 311 12.40 10.23 -17.16
N VAL A 312 11.17 10.68 -17.24
CA VAL A 312 10.28 10.92 -16.10
C VAL A 312 9.03 10.08 -16.24
N SER A 313 8.65 9.36 -15.17
CA SER A 313 7.39 8.62 -15.21
C SER A 313 6.20 9.55 -15.40
N GLU A 314 5.35 9.22 -16.38
CA GLU A 314 4.10 9.95 -16.66
C GLU A 314 2.88 9.33 -15.95
N ASP A 315 3.07 8.28 -15.13
CA ASP A 315 1.99 7.62 -14.41
C ASP A 315 1.13 8.63 -13.64
N GLY A 316 -0.18 8.60 -13.87
CA GLY A 316 -1.12 9.54 -13.26
C GLY A 316 -1.08 10.98 -13.77
N ALA A 317 -0.21 11.35 -14.72
CA ALA A 317 -0.18 12.71 -15.29
C ALA A 317 -1.50 13.06 -16.02
N SER A 318 -2.11 12.10 -16.68
CA SER A 318 -3.44 12.24 -17.29
C SER A 318 -4.54 12.46 -16.25
N VAL A 319 -4.47 11.81 -15.09
CA VAL A 319 -5.41 12.00 -13.98
C VAL A 319 -5.26 13.40 -13.39
N TYR A 320 -4.02 13.84 -13.15
CA TYR A 320 -3.76 15.21 -12.72
C TYR A 320 -4.31 16.23 -13.72
N SER A 321 -3.99 16.10 -14.99
CA SER A 321 -4.36 17.08 -16.05
C SER A 321 -5.86 17.31 -16.15
N ALA A 322 -6.67 16.28 -15.86
CA ALA A 322 -8.14 16.33 -15.82
C ALA A 322 -8.70 16.78 -14.46
N SER A 323 -7.89 16.91 -13.42
CA SER A 323 -8.32 17.23 -12.05
C SER A 323 -8.80 18.67 -11.89
N ALA A 324 -9.53 18.94 -10.80
CA ALA A 324 -9.91 20.29 -10.40
C ALA A 324 -8.68 21.15 -10.09
N ALA A 325 -7.68 20.58 -9.41
CA ALA A 325 -6.44 21.27 -9.07
C ALA A 325 -5.71 21.77 -10.33
N ALA A 326 -5.58 20.92 -11.36
CA ALA A 326 -4.93 21.32 -12.61
C ALA A 326 -5.73 22.41 -13.36
N ARG A 327 -7.07 22.37 -13.29
CA ARG A 327 -7.92 23.44 -13.86
C ARG A 327 -7.80 24.77 -13.11
N GLU A 328 -7.67 24.73 -11.77
CA GLU A 328 -7.42 25.92 -10.96
C GLU A 328 -6.04 26.52 -11.24
N GLU A 329 -5.00 25.66 -11.39
CA GLU A 329 -3.62 26.11 -11.67
C GLU A 329 -3.42 26.62 -13.09
N PHE A 330 -4.10 26.03 -14.08
CA PHE A 330 -3.94 26.32 -15.50
C PHE A 330 -5.29 26.40 -16.20
N PRO A 331 -6.14 27.44 -15.92
CA PRO A 331 -7.48 27.56 -16.48
C PRO A 331 -7.49 27.71 -18.01
N ASP A 332 -6.49 28.39 -18.57
CA ASP A 332 -6.41 28.74 -20.00
C ASP A 332 -5.74 27.67 -20.87
N TYR A 333 -5.27 26.57 -20.29
CA TYR A 333 -4.55 25.50 -20.99
C TYR A 333 -5.33 24.20 -21.02
N ASP A 334 -5.17 23.44 -22.08
CA ASP A 334 -5.80 22.12 -22.23
C ASP A 334 -5.12 21.03 -21.39
N VAL A 335 -5.75 19.85 -21.36
CA VAL A 335 -5.27 18.70 -20.58
C VAL A 335 -3.88 18.24 -21.00
N THR A 336 -3.51 18.41 -22.29
CA THR A 336 -2.23 17.92 -22.80
C THR A 336 -1.07 18.80 -22.33
N VAL A 337 -1.26 20.11 -22.30
CA VAL A 337 -0.28 21.07 -21.75
C VAL A 337 -0.12 20.88 -20.26
N ARG A 338 -1.23 20.69 -19.53
CA ARG A 338 -1.20 20.42 -18.08
C ARG A 338 -0.43 19.14 -17.77
N GLY A 339 -0.59 18.08 -18.59
CA GLY A 339 0.17 16.83 -18.48
C GLY A 339 1.67 17.05 -18.63
N ALA A 340 2.09 17.75 -19.68
CA ALA A 340 3.49 18.08 -19.93
C ALA A 340 4.11 18.93 -18.79
N VAL A 341 3.35 19.89 -18.25
CA VAL A 341 3.79 20.67 -17.08
C VAL A 341 4.03 19.77 -15.88
N SER A 342 3.12 18.82 -15.62
CA SER A 342 3.27 17.87 -14.51
C SER A 342 4.54 17.03 -14.66
N ILE A 343 4.85 16.53 -15.86
CA ILE A 343 6.09 15.79 -16.15
C ILE A 343 7.32 16.64 -15.77
N GLY A 344 7.36 17.90 -16.17
CA GLY A 344 8.47 18.80 -15.84
C GLY A 344 8.59 19.11 -14.35
N ARG A 345 7.47 19.35 -13.68
CA ARG A 345 7.44 19.65 -12.23
C ARG A 345 7.83 18.47 -11.37
N ARG A 346 7.52 17.22 -11.80
CA ARG A 346 8.01 16.01 -11.12
C ARG A 346 9.54 15.93 -11.07
N LEU A 347 10.22 16.48 -12.06
CA LEU A 347 11.67 16.53 -12.05
C LEU A 347 12.19 17.62 -11.10
N ILE A 348 11.50 18.76 -11.01
CA ILE A 348 11.85 19.85 -10.08
C ILE A 348 11.71 19.37 -8.64
N ASP A 349 10.53 18.88 -8.28
CA ASP A 349 10.23 18.29 -6.97
C ASP A 349 9.13 17.22 -7.09
N PRO A 350 9.50 15.93 -7.05
CA PRO A 350 8.56 14.82 -7.14
C PRO A 350 7.45 14.87 -6.10
N LEU A 351 7.79 15.14 -4.84
CA LEU A 351 6.82 15.17 -3.74
C LEU A 351 5.77 16.25 -3.96
N SER A 352 6.19 17.47 -4.24
CA SER A 352 5.30 18.62 -4.42
C SER A 352 4.29 18.44 -5.55
N GLU A 353 4.67 17.69 -6.59
CA GLU A 353 3.78 17.42 -7.72
C GLU A 353 2.92 16.18 -7.51
N LEU A 354 3.51 15.05 -7.07
CA LEU A 354 2.80 13.78 -6.92
C LEU A 354 1.72 13.79 -5.83
N VAL A 355 1.83 14.63 -4.81
CA VAL A 355 0.77 14.79 -3.78
C VAL A 355 -0.55 15.33 -4.33
N LYS A 356 -0.56 15.88 -5.54
CA LYS A 356 -1.76 16.37 -6.24
C LYS A 356 -2.60 15.24 -6.84
N ILE A 357 -2.01 14.04 -6.98
CA ILE A 357 -2.59 12.88 -7.63
C ILE A 357 -3.04 11.88 -6.58
N ASP A 358 -4.13 11.14 -6.86
CA ASP A 358 -4.50 9.99 -6.04
C ASP A 358 -3.37 8.95 -6.11
N PRO A 359 -2.80 8.50 -4.98
CA PRO A 359 -1.72 7.52 -4.95
C PRO A 359 -2.00 6.25 -5.76
N LYS A 360 -3.25 5.81 -5.82
CA LYS A 360 -3.67 4.65 -6.63
C LYS A 360 -3.52 4.85 -8.13
N SER A 361 -3.43 6.10 -8.57
CA SER A 361 -3.27 6.46 -10.00
C SER A 361 -1.80 6.60 -10.42
N ILE A 362 -0.85 6.43 -9.50
CA ILE A 362 0.60 6.52 -9.81
C ILE A 362 1.15 5.20 -10.36
N GLY A 363 0.33 4.17 -10.53
CA GLY A 363 0.68 2.94 -11.26
C GLY A 363 1.57 1.94 -10.52
N VAL A 364 1.77 2.06 -9.22
CA VAL A 364 2.77 1.28 -8.46
C VAL A 364 2.22 0.07 -7.69
N GLY A 365 0.93 -0.26 -7.85
CA GLY A 365 0.29 -1.36 -7.10
C GLY A 365 -0.08 -2.55 -7.98
N GLN A 366 0.46 -3.72 -7.68
CA GLN A 366 0.01 -4.99 -8.25
C GLN A 366 -1.27 -5.45 -7.53
N TYR A 367 -2.27 -5.93 -8.27
CA TYR A 367 -3.56 -6.37 -7.71
C TYR A 367 -4.33 -5.31 -6.90
N GLN A 368 -4.05 -4.03 -7.11
CA GLN A 368 -4.64 -2.95 -6.32
C GLN A 368 -6.19 -2.91 -6.33
N HIS A 369 -6.82 -3.42 -7.39
CA HIS A 369 -8.28 -3.48 -7.51
C HIS A 369 -8.91 -4.66 -6.76
N ASP A 370 -8.12 -5.67 -6.38
CA ASP A 370 -8.56 -6.89 -5.69
C ASP A 370 -8.39 -6.78 -4.16
N MET A 371 -7.80 -5.68 -3.69
CA MET A 371 -7.55 -5.42 -2.27
C MET A 371 -8.73 -4.68 -1.61
N PRO A 372 -8.85 -4.71 -0.27
CA PRO A 372 -9.79 -3.89 0.47
C PRO A 372 -9.50 -2.40 0.26
N GLN A 373 -10.31 -1.71 -0.57
CA GLN A 373 -10.04 -0.34 -1.03
C GLN A 373 -9.89 0.66 0.12
N LYS A 374 -10.71 0.57 1.15
CA LYS A 374 -10.64 1.45 2.33
C LYS A 374 -9.28 1.36 3.02
N ARG A 375 -8.80 0.13 3.24
CA ARG A 375 -7.50 -0.11 3.89
C ARG A 375 -6.34 0.38 3.03
N LEU A 376 -6.43 0.15 1.71
CA LEU A 376 -5.46 0.66 0.75
C LEU A 376 -5.40 2.19 0.81
N ASP A 377 -6.56 2.88 0.74
CA ASP A 377 -6.65 4.34 0.79
C ASP A 377 -6.07 4.92 2.09
N GLU A 378 -6.40 4.33 3.23
CA GLU A 378 -5.89 4.74 4.54
C GLU A 378 -4.37 4.58 4.62
N THR A 379 -3.84 3.43 4.16
CA THR A 379 -2.39 3.17 4.20
C THR A 379 -1.63 4.11 3.27
N LEU A 380 -2.05 4.25 2.01
CA LEU A 380 -1.37 5.12 1.06
C LEU A 380 -1.50 6.60 1.44
N GLY A 381 -2.66 7.01 1.96
CA GLY A 381 -2.85 8.34 2.52
C GLY A 381 -1.88 8.65 3.65
N GLY A 382 -1.69 7.71 4.59
CA GLY A 382 -0.70 7.80 5.66
C GLY A 382 0.73 7.93 5.14
N VAL A 383 1.11 7.16 4.11
CA VAL A 383 2.45 7.27 3.49
C VAL A 383 2.69 8.67 2.91
N VAL A 384 1.69 9.23 2.22
CA VAL A 384 1.81 10.61 1.67
C VAL A 384 2.02 11.62 2.80
N GLU A 385 1.22 11.53 3.87
CA GLU A 385 1.33 12.43 5.02
C GLU A 385 2.70 12.27 5.72
N ASP A 386 3.15 11.05 5.94
CA ASP A 386 4.47 10.77 6.52
C ASP A 386 5.60 11.38 5.69
N CYS A 387 5.58 11.21 4.37
CA CYS A 387 6.60 11.76 3.48
C CYS A 387 6.61 13.29 3.52
N VAL A 388 5.43 13.93 3.45
CA VAL A 388 5.30 15.39 3.50
C VAL A 388 5.81 15.95 4.84
N ASN A 389 5.44 15.32 5.95
CA ASN A 389 5.86 15.76 7.28
C ASN A 389 7.35 15.50 7.52
N ALA A 390 7.91 14.40 6.99
CA ALA A 390 9.33 14.10 7.10
C ALA A 390 10.22 15.12 6.34
N VAL A 391 9.80 15.54 5.14
CA VAL A 391 10.51 16.55 4.33
C VAL A 391 10.32 17.94 4.93
N GLY A 392 9.13 18.22 5.47
CA GLY A 392 8.72 19.55 5.89
C GLY A 392 8.27 20.42 4.70
N VAL A 393 7.51 21.46 4.98
CA VAL A 393 6.83 22.26 3.96
C VAL A 393 7.14 23.73 4.14
N ASP A 394 7.64 24.37 3.08
CA ASP A 394 7.82 25.82 3.04
C ASP A 394 6.47 26.54 2.86
N LEU A 395 6.12 27.39 3.81
CA LEU A 395 4.86 28.16 3.82
C LEU A 395 4.73 29.12 2.64
N ASN A 396 5.85 29.62 2.11
CA ASN A 396 5.85 30.63 1.07
C ASN A 396 5.72 30.04 -0.34
N THR A 397 6.11 28.78 -0.53
CA THR A 397 6.12 28.15 -1.86
C THR A 397 5.07 27.05 -2.01
N ALA A 398 4.62 26.45 -0.91
CA ALA A 398 3.74 25.28 -0.93
C ALA A 398 2.37 25.53 -1.58
N SER A 399 1.93 24.56 -2.37
CA SER A 399 0.56 24.52 -2.92
C SER A 399 -0.48 24.13 -1.86
N PRO A 400 -1.77 24.47 -2.06
CA PRO A 400 -2.85 24.00 -1.17
C PRO A 400 -2.89 22.46 -1.09
N SER A 401 -2.55 21.76 -2.17
CA SER A 401 -2.50 20.30 -2.23
C SER A 401 -1.42 19.71 -1.34
N LEU A 402 -0.26 20.37 -1.25
CA LEU A 402 0.83 19.96 -0.36
C LEU A 402 0.50 20.30 1.10
N LEU A 403 0.04 21.51 1.37
CA LEU A 403 -0.30 21.99 2.72
C LEU A 403 -1.38 21.13 3.40
N ARG A 404 -2.39 20.65 2.66
CA ARG A 404 -3.45 19.81 3.24
C ARG A 404 -2.94 18.44 3.74
N ARG A 405 -1.73 18.04 3.36
CA ARG A 405 -1.08 16.80 3.80
C ARG A 405 -0.22 16.96 5.04
N VAL A 406 -0.06 18.20 5.49
CA VAL A 406 0.63 18.51 6.74
C VAL A 406 -0.29 18.13 7.92
N ALA A 407 0.26 17.44 8.91
CA ALA A 407 -0.47 17.06 10.12
C ALA A 407 -1.15 18.28 10.76
N GLY A 408 -2.41 18.13 11.16
CA GLY A 408 -3.21 19.22 11.76
C GLY A 408 -3.83 20.20 10.77
N LEU A 409 -3.50 20.14 9.47
CA LEU A 409 -4.14 20.95 8.44
C LEU A 409 -5.21 20.17 7.67
N ASN A 410 -6.15 20.90 7.08
CA ASN A 410 -7.17 20.37 6.18
C ASN A 410 -7.29 21.24 4.92
N ALA A 411 -8.13 20.83 3.98
CA ALA A 411 -8.29 21.55 2.72
C ALA A 411 -8.67 23.04 2.89
N THR A 412 -9.48 23.38 3.91
CA THR A 412 -9.90 24.76 4.18
C THR A 412 -8.74 25.58 4.74
N THR A 413 -8.02 25.05 5.74
CA THR A 413 -6.88 25.76 6.34
C THR A 413 -5.74 25.91 5.35
N ALA A 414 -5.48 24.90 4.50
CA ALA A 414 -4.48 24.97 3.43
C ALA A 414 -4.80 26.09 2.42
N LYS A 415 -6.03 26.19 1.95
CA LYS A 415 -6.46 27.30 1.06
C LYS A 415 -6.36 28.67 1.77
N ASN A 416 -6.71 28.75 3.05
CA ASN A 416 -6.61 30.00 3.81
C ASN A 416 -5.15 30.43 4.03
N ILE A 417 -4.21 29.52 4.19
CA ILE A 417 -2.76 29.84 4.27
C ILE A 417 -2.31 30.48 2.96
N VAL A 418 -2.68 29.92 1.82
CA VAL A 418 -2.31 30.47 0.51
C VAL A 418 -2.96 31.84 0.29
N ALA A 419 -4.26 31.97 0.54
CA ALA A 419 -4.96 33.25 0.45
C ALA A 419 -4.32 34.32 1.36
N TYR A 420 -3.97 33.96 2.60
CA TYR A 420 -3.33 34.89 3.53
C TYR A 420 -1.99 35.44 2.99
N ARG A 421 -1.14 34.57 2.39
CA ARG A 421 0.14 35.03 1.82
C ARG A 421 -0.05 35.89 0.56
N GLU A 422 -1.09 35.61 -0.24
CA GLU A 422 -1.44 36.41 -1.41
C GLU A 422 -1.92 37.81 -1.03
N GLU A 423 -2.71 37.94 0.06
CA GLU A 423 -3.23 39.20 0.55
C GLU A 423 -2.24 40.03 1.38
N ASN A 424 -1.41 39.34 2.19
CA ASN A 424 -0.56 40.01 3.21
C ASN A 424 0.95 39.91 2.90
N GLY A 425 1.32 39.30 1.78
CA GLY A 425 2.71 39.00 1.44
C GLY A 425 3.24 37.74 2.11
N ALA A 426 4.49 37.40 1.82
CA ALA A 426 5.16 36.20 2.31
C ALA A 426 5.18 36.14 3.84
N PHE A 427 5.08 34.94 4.39
CA PHE A 427 5.29 34.70 5.82
C PHE A 427 6.73 35.03 6.21
N THR A 428 6.91 35.80 7.26
CA THR A 428 8.22 36.14 7.85
C THR A 428 8.46 35.45 9.18
N SER A 429 7.48 34.71 9.69
CA SER A 429 7.63 33.85 10.88
C SER A 429 6.51 32.81 10.96
N ARG A 430 6.76 31.68 11.61
CA ARG A 430 5.73 30.68 11.92
C ARG A 430 4.59 31.23 12.78
N ALA A 431 4.88 32.20 13.64
CA ALA A 431 3.86 32.82 14.52
C ALA A 431 2.73 33.50 13.73
N GLN A 432 2.95 33.94 12.50
CA GLN A 432 1.93 34.52 11.65
C GLN A 432 0.82 33.53 11.24
N LEU A 433 1.07 32.21 11.30
CA LEU A 433 0.03 31.20 11.11
C LEU A 433 -1.17 31.38 12.05
N LYS A 434 -0.97 31.91 13.26
CA LYS A 434 -2.04 32.22 14.21
C LYS A 434 -3.00 33.29 13.73
N LYS A 435 -2.64 34.03 12.68
CA LYS A 435 -3.49 35.07 12.06
C LYS A 435 -4.30 34.52 10.88
N VAL A 436 -4.00 33.30 10.42
CA VAL A 436 -4.70 32.67 9.30
C VAL A 436 -6.13 32.28 9.71
N PRO A 437 -7.16 32.68 8.95
CA PRO A 437 -8.55 32.37 9.27
C PRO A 437 -8.79 30.86 9.39
N LYS A 438 -9.56 30.44 10.40
CA LYS A 438 -9.91 29.03 10.72
C LYS A 438 -8.73 28.14 11.12
N LEU A 439 -7.53 28.66 11.26
CA LEU A 439 -6.39 27.94 11.81
C LEU A 439 -6.35 28.19 13.32
N GLY A 440 -7.01 27.28 14.06
CA GLY A 440 -7.10 27.40 15.52
C GLY A 440 -5.81 26.98 16.25
N PRO A 441 -5.74 27.20 17.59
CA PRO A 441 -4.55 26.87 18.38
C PRO A 441 -4.10 25.40 18.24
N LYS A 442 -5.04 24.46 18.24
CA LYS A 442 -4.74 23.02 18.09
C LYS A 442 -4.14 22.70 16.71
N ALA A 443 -4.68 23.29 15.65
CA ALA A 443 -4.14 23.09 14.31
C ALA A 443 -2.73 23.69 14.18
N PHE A 444 -2.50 24.86 14.80
CA PHE A 444 -1.16 25.44 14.89
C PHE A 444 -0.17 24.54 15.62
N GLU A 445 -0.55 24.05 16.80
CA GLU A 445 0.26 23.14 17.61
C GLU A 445 0.63 21.87 16.82
N GLN A 446 -0.32 21.27 16.12
CA GLN A 446 -0.08 20.05 15.36
C GLN A 446 0.75 20.25 14.09
N SER A 447 0.66 21.42 13.45
CA SER A 447 1.28 21.65 12.13
C SER A 447 2.62 22.41 12.18
N ALA A 448 2.84 23.22 13.20
CA ALA A 448 3.94 24.19 13.22
C ALA A 448 5.34 23.58 13.11
N GLY A 449 5.54 22.35 13.62
CA GLY A 449 6.81 21.64 13.52
C GLY A 449 7.18 21.21 12.10
N PHE A 450 6.17 21.04 11.23
CA PHE A 450 6.35 20.60 9.83
C PHE A 450 6.36 21.74 8.82
N LEU A 451 5.98 22.95 9.25
CA LEU A 451 5.94 24.13 8.41
C LEU A 451 7.19 24.99 8.63
N ARG A 452 7.83 25.39 7.56
CA ARG A 452 9.09 26.13 7.57
C ARG A 452 8.93 27.50 6.93
N VAL A 453 9.72 28.47 7.41
CA VAL A 453 9.82 29.83 6.86
C VAL A 453 11.29 30.15 6.70
N PRO A 454 11.92 29.80 5.56
CA PRO A 454 13.36 30.01 5.34
C PRO A 454 13.80 31.47 5.44
N GLU A 455 12.90 32.42 5.16
CA GLU A 455 13.17 33.86 5.20
C GLU A 455 12.95 34.47 6.58
N SER A 456 12.59 33.67 7.61
CA SER A 456 12.37 34.19 8.95
C SER A 456 13.66 34.71 9.60
N ALA A 457 13.55 35.82 10.31
CA ALA A 457 14.63 36.30 11.17
C ALA A 457 14.93 35.37 12.35
N LYS A 458 13.97 34.48 12.70
CA LYS A 458 14.12 33.45 13.72
C LYS A 458 14.69 32.19 13.09
N VAL A 459 15.95 31.91 13.33
CA VAL A 459 16.62 30.73 12.75
C VAL A 459 15.89 29.42 13.03
N LEU A 460 15.24 29.25 14.17
CA LEU A 460 14.49 28.06 14.51
C LEU A 460 13.23 27.87 13.62
N ASP A 461 12.72 28.90 12.97
CA ASP A 461 11.61 28.79 12.01
C ASP A 461 12.05 28.08 10.70
N HIS A 462 13.37 27.94 10.46
CA HIS A 462 13.93 27.18 9.32
C HIS A 462 14.04 25.67 9.61
N THR A 463 13.91 25.27 10.88
CA THR A 463 14.18 23.90 11.34
C THR A 463 12.88 23.11 11.59
N GLY A 464 12.98 21.81 11.83
CA GLY A 464 11.88 20.98 12.32
C GLY A 464 11.59 21.13 13.82
N VAL A 465 12.35 21.96 14.55
CA VAL A 465 12.11 22.19 15.99
C VAL A 465 10.74 22.83 16.19
N HIS A 466 9.92 22.21 17.03
CA HIS A 466 8.58 22.71 17.33
C HIS A 466 8.64 24.04 18.11
N PRO A 467 7.77 25.04 17.85
CA PRO A 467 7.80 26.34 18.54
C PRO A 467 7.75 26.26 20.07
N GLU A 468 7.08 25.25 20.64
CA GLU A 468 7.06 25.00 22.09
C GLU A 468 8.44 24.68 22.67
N SER A 469 9.28 24.04 21.85
CA SER A 469 10.65 23.62 22.22
C SER A 469 11.71 24.69 21.97
N TYR A 470 11.36 25.87 21.47
CA TYR A 470 12.35 26.93 21.16
C TYR A 470 13.17 27.34 22.36
N LYS A 471 12.54 27.53 23.53
CA LYS A 471 13.25 27.85 24.76
C LYS A 471 14.23 26.75 25.18
N ALA A 472 13.78 25.51 25.08
CA ALA A 472 14.63 24.36 25.39
C ALA A 472 15.82 24.23 24.43
N ALA A 473 15.60 24.49 23.13
CA ALA A 473 16.67 24.50 22.13
C ALA A 473 17.70 25.63 22.37
N GLU A 474 17.24 26.84 22.73
CA GLU A 474 18.11 27.97 23.12
C GLU A 474 18.93 27.66 24.38
N GLU A 475 18.30 27.08 25.40
CA GLU A 475 18.96 26.66 26.63
C GLU A 475 20.00 25.56 26.38
N LEU A 476 19.65 24.56 25.58
CA LEU A 476 20.55 23.47 25.17
C LEU A 476 21.81 24.01 24.49
N LEU A 477 21.66 24.90 23.52
CA LEU A 477 22.79 25.54 22.85
C LEU A 477 23.65 26.31 23.85
N THR A 478 23.06 27.12 24.71
CA THR A 478 23.76 27.91 25.73
C THR A 478 24.58 27.05 26.67
N ARG A 479 24.00 25.95 27.18
CA ARG A 479 24.70 24.99 28.07
C ARG A 479 25.83 24.25 27.37
N CYS A 480 25.68 24.01 26.06
CA CYS A 480 26.75 23.46 25.24
C CYS A 480 27.79 24.51 24.77
N GLY A 481 27.68 25.77 25.21
CA GLY A 481 28.60 26.86 24.82
C GLY A 481 28.45 27.29 23.37
N LEU A 482 27.25 27.18 22.82
CA LEU A 482 26.86 27.57 21.46
C LEU A 482 25.75 28.63 21.50
N LYS A 483 25.51 29.30 20.39
CA LYS A 483 24.48 30.35 20.25
C LYS A 483 23.57 30.03 19.07
N LEU A 484 22.36 30.62 19.06
CA LEU A 484 21.42 30.48 17.93
C LEU A 484 22.04 30.91 16.59
N MET A 485 22.92 31.92 16.57
CA MET A 485 23.62 32.36 15.36
C MET A 485 24.62 31.33 14.81
N ASP A 486 24.96 30.31 15.60
CA ASP A 486 25.86 29.23 15.14
C ASP A 486 25.07 28.16 14.36
N VAL A 487 23.73 28.18 14.40
CA VAL A 487 22.86 27.25 13.64
C VAL A 487 23.08 27.44 12.14
N GLY A 488 23.36 26.36 11.42
CA GLY A 488 23.72 26.37 10.00
C GLY A 488 25.23 26.60 9.75
N THR A 489 26.04 26.79 10.77
CA THR A 489 27.50 26.92 10.64
C THR A 489 28.22 25.61 11.01
N GLN A 490 29.49 25.52 10.59
CA GLN A 490 30.31 24.34 10.87
C GLN A 490 30.54 24.09 12.37
N LYS A 491 30.44 25.12 13.21
CA LYS A 491 30.55 24.99 14.68
C LYS A 491 29.47 24.08 15.28
N LEU A 492 28.31 24.02 14.67
CA LEU A 492 27.23 23.21 15.19
C LEU A 492 27.45 21.70 14.99
N GLN A 493 28.34 21.30 14.12
CA GLN A 493 28.76 19.91 13.96
C GLN A 493 29.38 19.31 15.24
N GLU A 494 29.88 20.14 16.14
CA GLU A 494 30.42 19.73 17.45
C GLU A 494 29.29 19.47 18.49
N LEU A 495 28.06 19.90 18.23
CA LEU A 495 26.97 19.82 19.21
C LEU A 495 26.73 18.40 19.74
N PRO A 496 26.68 17.32 18.93
CA PRO A 496 26.50 15.97 19.44
C PRO A 496 27.63 15.53 20.40
N ALA A 497 28.86 15.91 20.14
CA ALA A 497 29.98 15.59 21.01
C ALA A 497 29.88 16.36 22.34
N ARG A 498 29.50 17.64 22.29
CA ARG A 498 29.30 18.46 23.49
C ARG A 498 28.13 17.99 24.35
N VAL A 499 27.05 17.51 23.75
CA VAL A 499 25.90 16.90 24.45
C VAL A 499 26.34 15.65 25.21
N LYS A 500 27.12 14.77 24.56
CA LYS A 500 27.68 13.57 25.22
C LYS A 500 28.60 13.93 26.39
N LEU A 501 29.44 14.98 26.21
CA LEU A 501 30.35 15.46 27.25
C LEU A 501 29.60 16.04 28.45
N TYR A 502 28.51 16.76 28.22
CA TYR A 502 27.64 17.29 29.28
C TYR A 502 26.89 16.20 30.02
N GLY A 503 26.51 15.14 29.32
CA GLY A 503 25.66 14.04 29.78
C GLY A 503 24.22 14.23 29.34
N GLU A 504 23.75 13.34 28.46
CA GLU A 504 22.42 13.43 27.81
C GLU A 504 21.27 13.54 28.80
N GLN A 505 21.26 12.69 29.84
CA GLN A 505 20.21 12.69 30.85
C GLN A 505 20.18 14.02 31.62
N LYS A 506 21.35 14.49 32.07
CA LYS A 506 21.48 15.74 32.82
C LYS A 506 21.09 16.95 32.00
N LEU A 507 21.50 17.00 30.72
CA LEU A 507 21.17 18.09 29.81
C LEU A 507 19.66 18.15 29.52
N ALA A 508 19.01 17.00 29.34
CA ALA A 508 17.57 16.92 29.13
C ALA A 508 16.78 17.42 30.36
N GLU A 509 17.20 16.99 31.56
CA GLU A 509 16.63 17.46 32.84
C GLU A 509 16.80 18.98 33.00
N ASP A 510 18.00 19.49 32.75
CA ASP A 510 18.33 20.91 32.85
C ASP A 510 17.56 21.78 31.85
N CYS A 511 17.20 21.22 30.67
CA CYS A 511 16.37 21.88 29.66
C CYS A 511 14.85 21.62 29.85
N ALA A 512 14.46 20.89 30.90
CA ALA A 512 13.08 20.51 31.20
C ALA A 512 12.36 19.77 30.05
N ILE A 513 13.08 18.89 29.35
CA ILE A 513 12.56 18.05 28.25
C ILE A 513 13.01 16.59 28.42
N GLY A 514 12.35 15.68 27.70
CA GLY A 514 12.75 14.28 27.64
C GLY A 514 14.01 14.07 26.76
N VAL A 515 14.80 13.03 27.07
CA VAL A 515 15.99 12.67 26.29
C VAL A 515 15.68 12.46 24.80
N PRO A 516 14.60 11.77 24.40
CA PRO A 516 14.25 11.64 22.98
C PRO A 516 14.04 13.00 22.28
N THR A 517 13.26 13.88 22.90
CA THR A 517 13.01 15.24 22.38
C THR A 517 14.32 16.04 22.27
N MET A 518 15.20 15.94 23.26
CA MET A 518 16.51 16.59 23.24
C MET A 518 17.35 16.09 22.07
N LEU A 519 17.41 14.79 21.84
CA LEU A 519 18.17 14.21 20.72
C LEU A 519 17.59 14.61 19.36
N ASP A 520 16.27 14.73 19.23
CA ASP A 520 15.63 15.21 18.00
C ASP A 520 15.94 16.69 17.76
N ILE A 521 15.90 17.54 18.78
CA ILE A 521 16.35 18.94 18.68
C ILE A 521 17.81 19.02 18.23
N VAL A 522 18.69 18.21 18.79
CA VAL A 522 20.11 18.18 18.38
C VAL A 522 20.27 17.83 16.91
N LYS A 523 19.55 16.81 16.41
CA LYS A 523 19.59 16.43 14.99
C LYS A 523 19.14 17.58 14.09
N GLU A 524 18.03 18.23 14.43
CA GLU A 524 17.46 19.35 13.68
C GLU A 524 18.36 20.60 13.68
N LEU A 525 19.05 20.86 14.78
CA LEU A 525 19.97 21.99 14.88
C LEU A 525 21.28 21.77 14.10
N VAL A 526 21.81 20.55 14.09
CA VAL A 526 23.04 20.19 13.35
C VAL A 526 22.83 20.29 11.84
N LYS A 527 21.66 19.94 11.36
CA LYS A 527 21.28 20.05 9.94
C LYS A 527 19.94 20.78 9.83
N PRO A 528 19.92 22.11 9.98
CA PRO A 528 18.69 22.89 9.94
C PRO A 528 18.02 22.78 8.56
N GLY A 529 16.72 22.52 8.55
CA GLY A 529 15.97 22.35 7.30
C GLY A 529 16.37 21.12 6.50
N ARG A 530 16.93 20.09 7.14
CA ARG A 530 17.30 18.83 6.49
C ARG A 530 16.16 18.27 5.69
N ASP A 531 16.39 18.06 4.41
CA ASP A 531 15.57 17.26 3.54
C ASP A 531 16.13 15.81 3.54
N PRO A 532 15.36 14.80 3.97
CA PRO A 532 15.82 13.42 3.95
C PRO A 532 16.19 12.93 2.55
N ARG A 533 15.73 13.62 1.50
CA ARG A 533 16.04 13.31 0.11
C ARG A 533 17.47 13.69 -0.29
N ASP A 534 18.11 14.63 0.42
CA ASP A 534 19.49 15.07 0.16
C ASP A 534 20.54 13.96 0.41
N GLU A 535 20.18 12.93 1.19
CA GLU A 535 21.05 11.80 1.50
C GLU A 535 20.85 10.61 0.54
N LEU A 536 19.85 10.70 -0.35
CA LEU A 536 19.62 9.69 -1.36
C LEU A 536 20.58 9.92 -2.55
N PRO A 537 21.08 8.82 -3.16
CA PRO A 537 21.89 8.95 -4.36
C PRO A 537 21.11 9.68 -5.44
N ALA A 538 21.74 10.61 -6.11
CA ALA A 538 21.17 11.23 -7.32
C ALA A 538 20.76 10.13 -8.31
N PRO A 539 19.69 10.32 -9.10
CA PRO A 539 19.27 9.35 -10.10
C PRO A 539 20.46 8.94 -10.96
N ILE A 540 20.79 7.65 -10.96
CA ILE A 540 21.91 7.14 -11.77
C ILE A 540 21.46 7.18 -13.23
N LEU A 541 21.93 8.18 -13.96
CA LEU A 541 21.73 8.28 -15.39
C LEU A 541 22.74 7.37 -16.10
N ARG A 542 22.32 6.15 -16.47
CA ARG A 542 23.10 5.34 -17.39
C ARG A 542 22.73 5.69 -18.83
N THR A 543 23.69 6.19 -19.54
CA THR A 543 23.60 6.55 -20.97
C THR A 543 24.02 5.41 -21.89
N ASP A 544 24.63 4.36 -21.32
CA ASP A 544 25.26 3.23 -22.00
C ASP A 544 24.33 2.01 -22.18
N VAL A 545 23.14 2.00 -21.57
CA VAL A 545 22.15 0.93 -21.68
C VAL A 545 20.82 1.51 -22.18
N LEU A 546 20.61 1.40 -23.49
CA LEU A 546 19.40 1.91 -24.15
C LEU A 546 18.45 0.75 -24.56
N GLU A 547 19.00 -0.44 -24.81
CA GLU A 547 18.24 -1.62 -25.21
C GLU A 547 18.69 -2.87 -24.45
N LEU A 548 17.84 -3.92 -24.43
CA LEU A 548 18.14 -5.21 -23.82
C LEU A 548 19.48 -5.82 -24.31
N LYS A 549 19.83 -5.58 -25.56
CA LYS A 549 21.12 -6.04 -26.15
C LYS A 549 22.35 -5.37 -25.56
N ASP A 550 22.18 -4.22 -24.92
CA ASP A 550 23.28 -3.47 -24.29
C ASP A 550 23.64 -4.00 -22.91
N LEU A 551 22.79 -4.89 -22.36
CA LEU A 551 23.02 -5.53 -21.07
C LEU A 551 24.16 -6.56 -21.17
N LYS A 552 25.09 -6.47 -20.24
CA LYS A 552 26.20 -7.43 -20.13
C LYS A 552 26.17 -8.06 -18.73
N PRO A 553 26.56 -9.35 -18.60
CA PRO A 553 26.69 -9.99 -17.32
C PRO A 553 27.63 -9.19 -16.38
N GLY A 554 27.19 -8.94 -15.14
CA GLY A 554 27.94 -8.18 -14.15
C GLY A 554 27.67 -6.67 -14.14
N MET A 555 26.78 -6.15 -14.99
CA MET A 555 26.31 -4.77 -14.88
C MET A 555 25.44 -4.58 -13.64
N GLU A 556 25.74 -3.54 -12.86
CA GLU A 556 24.87 -3.06 -11.78
C GLU A 556 23.92 -2.01 -12.33
N LEU A 557 22.63 -2.25 -12.17
CA LEU A 557 21.54 -1.39 -12.66
C LEU A 557 20.63 -1.04 -11.50
N SER A 558 20.20 0.20 -11.44
CA SER A 558 19.09 0.61 -10.55
C SER A 558 17.77 0.46 -11.28
N GLY A 559 16.79 -0.17 -10.64
CA GLY A 559 15.46 -0.35 -11.21
C GLY A 559 14.38 -0.36 -10.13
N THR A 560 13.16 -0.08 -10.54
CA THR A 560 11.99 -0.20 -9.67
C THR A 560 11.30 -1.53 -9.94
N VAL A 561 11.07 -2.32 -8.91
CA VAL A 561 10.29 -3.56 -9.01
C VAL A 561 8.83 -3.20 -9.23
N ARG A 562 8.31 -3.42 -10.43
CA ARG A 562 6.90 -3.17 -10.78
C ARG A 562 6.04 -4.43 -10.71
N ASN A 563 6.63 -5.59 -10.93
CA ASN A 563 5.95 -6.87 -10.92
C ASN A 563 6.91 -7.96 -10.44
N VAL A 564 6.39 -8.96 -9.74
CA VAL A 564 7.12 -10.14 -9.30
C VAL A 564 6.38 -11.36 -9.84
N ILE A 565 7.06 -12.16 -10.63
CA ILE A 565 6.56 -13.41 -11.22
C ILE A 565 7.49 -14.57 -10.86
N ASP A 566 7.08 -15.81 -11.16
CA ASP A 566 7.81 -17.00 -10.70
C ASP A 566 9.27 -17.11 -11.19
N PHE A 567 9.63 -16.38 -12.23
CA PHE A 567 11.00 -16.33 -12.78
C PHE A 567 11.70 -14.95 -12.66
N GLY A 568 11.18 -14.06 -11.83
CA GLY A 568 11.80 -12.77 -11.52
C GLY A 568 10.97 -11.54 -11.79
#